data_6dcc29fc7fa45bfb77748192b62cc931
#
_entry.id   6dcc29fc7fa45bfb77748192b62cc931
#
_cell.length_a   1.000
_cell.length_b   1.000
_cell.length_c   1.000
_cell.angle_alpha   90.00
_cell.angle_beta   90.00
_cell.angle_gamma   90.00
#
_symmetry.space_group_name_H-M   'P 1'
#
loop_
_entity.id
_entity.type
_entity.pdbx_description
1 polymer ?
#
loop_
_entity_poly.entity_id
_entity_poly.type
_entity_poly.pdbx_seq_one_letter_code
_entity_poly.pdbx_strand_id
1 'polypeptide(L)'
;MPAKAKPGAVADKLLPAPPAGSRLRSLDDADSLRALVRNLKEGMYITNAHGEILDANPAFLEMMGVHSLEELRSFNARDFLVEPEVRARELELLATEGSVREFELRIRRPDGQIRTVLDTAYADHDPHTGQQFYYGILVDITLRKLLEAQLVEQSIRDPLTGCFNRRYLTEFESRARSGRHSWGCIILDIDHFKRYNDEHGHQAGDQVLIRISRFLMRQTRAEEGVVRMGGDEFLVLLTAADARRVESAALRLKATAAQEGLAPFSVGWAVREGGERLEKTINRADSRLLTSRGHRREVAEDRLHRPGKRDRRRRG
;
A
#
# COMPACT_ATOMS: atom_id res chain seq x y z
N MET A 1 -5.47 18.17 -51.23
CA MET A 1 -4.92 19.21 -50.34
C MET A 1 -6.04 19.73 -49.46
N PRO A 2 -6.15 19.35 -48.19
CA PRO A 2 -7.09 19.96 -47.25
C PRO A 2 -6.44 21.13 -46.52
N ALA A 3 -7.20 22.17 -46.33
CA ALA A 3 -6.83 23.46 -45.76
C ALA A 3 -6.45 23.35 -44.26
N LYS A 4 -5.39 24.07 -43.89
CA LYS A 4 -4.95 24.27 -42.50
C LYS A 4 -5.97 25.14 -41.74
N ALA A 5 -6.60 24.58 -40.72
CA ALA A 5 -7.38 25.35 -39.75
C ALA A 5 -6.41 26.16 -38.86
N LYS A 6 -6.67 27.46 -38.74
CA LYS A 6 -5.98 28.38 -37.81
C LYS A 6 -6.45 28.08 -36.38
N PRO A 7 -5.58 28.13 -35.37
CA PRO A 7 -6.01 28.02 -33.97
C PRO A 7 -6.84 29.25 -33.59
N GLY A 8 -8.04 29.00 -33.08
CA GLY A 8 -8.95 30.02 -32.59
C GLY A 8 -8.36 30.73 -31.37
N ALA A 9 -8.35 32.07 -31.43
CA ALA A 9 -8.05 32.92 -30.30
C ALA A 9 -9.07 32.66 -29.19
N VAL A 10 -8.59 32.21 -28.01
CA VAL A 10 -9.36 32.24 -26.79
C VAL A 10 -9.58 33.71 -26.46
N ALA A 11 -10.81 34.18 -26.62
CA ALA A 11 -11.21 35.51 -26.25
C ALA A 11 -11.01 35.68 -24.75
N ASP A 12 -10.05 36.54 -24.40
CA ASP A 12 -9.80 37.09 -23.09
C ASP A 12 -11.09 37.79 -22.64
N LYS A 13 -11.92 37.10 -21.85
CA LYS A 13 -13.07 37.73 -21.19
C LYS A 13 -12.50 38.63 -20.09
N LEU A 14 -12.19 39.85 -20.45
CA LEU A 14 -11.94 40.92 -19.48
C LEU A 14 -13.07 40.89 -18.44
N LEU A 15 -12.72 40.64 -17.22
CA LEU A 15 -13.59 40.83 -16.08
C LEU A 15 -14.06 42.29 -16.06
N PRO A 16 -15.33 42.59 -15.76
CA PRO A 16 -15.82 43.96 -15.71
C PRO A 16 -14.97 44.78 -14.70
N ALA A 17 -14.63 46.01 -15.14
CA ALA A 17 -13.89 46.94 -14.29
C ALA A 17 -14.59 47.10 -12.92
N PRO A 18 -13.84 47.07 -11.79
CA PRO A 18 -14.42 47.23 -10.48
C PRO A 18 -15.06 48.63 -10.37
N PRO A 19 -16.12 48.76 -9.55
CA PRO A 19 -16.81 50.07 -9.37
C PRO A 19 -15.85 51.13 -8.86
N ALA A 20 -15.98 52.37 -9.36
CA ALA A 20 -15.18 53.51 -8.97
C ALA A 20 -15.31 53.73 -7.44
N GLY A 21 -14.20 53.59 -6.70
CA GLY A 21 -14.14 53.71 -5.24
C GLY A 21 -13.67 52.43 -4.50
N SER A 22 -13.58 51.26 -5.14
CA SER A 22 -12.94 50.10 -4.53
C SER A 22 -11.41 50.25 -4.60
N ARG A 23 -10.73 50.28 -3.44
CA ARG A 23 -9.27 50.12 -3.41
C ARG A 23 -8.94 48.81 -4.14
N LEU A 24 -8.29 48.92 -5.30
CA LEU A 24 -7.75 47.78 -6.01
C LEU A 24 -6.78 47.06 -5.07
N ARG A 25 -7.13 45.86 -4.63
CA ARG A 25 -6.22 45.02 -3.87
C ARG A 25 -5.23 44.42 -4.87
N SER A 26 -3.95 44.73 -4.68
CA SER A 26 -2.85 44.23 -5.51
C SER A 26 -1.94 43.32 -4.68
N LEU A 27 -1.25 42.38 -5.31
CA LEU A 27 -0.18 41.63 -4.68
C LEU A 27 1.04 42.51 -4.37
N ASP A 28 1.12 43.73 -4.95
CA ASP A 28 2.14 44.72 -4.61
C ASP A 28 1.80 45.52 -3.33
N ASP A 29 0.56 45.38 -2.84
CA ASP A 29 0.13 46.07 -1.60
C ASP A 29 0.46 45.18 -0.38
N ALA A 30 1.28 45.72 0.53
CA ALA A 30 1.75 44.99 1.71
C ALA A 30 0.60 44.49 2.63
N ASP A 31 -0.49 45.24 2.75
CA ASP A 31 -1.62 44.83 3.58
C ASP A 31 -2.42 43.69 2.94
N SER A 32 -2.57 43.73 1.60
CA SER A 32 -3.18 42.65 0.83
C SER A 32 -2.35 41.37 0.92
N LEU A 33 -1.03 41.45 0.81
CA LEU A 33 -0.11 40.32 0.99
C LEU A 33 -0.16 39.74 2.39
N ARG A 34 -0.12 40.59 3.42
CA ARG A 34 -0.23 40.15 4.83
C ARG A 34 -1.56 39.43 5.07
N ALA A 35 -2.65 39.98 4.53
CA ALA A 35 -3.97 39.34 4.65
C ALA A 35 -4.01 37.99 3.94
N LEU A 36 -3.41 37.89 2.75
CA LEU A 36 -3.29 36.63 2.03
C LEU A 36 -2.51 35.59 2.84
N VAL A 37 -1.29 35.91 3.27
CA VAL A 37 -0.43 35.02 4.07
C VAL A 37 -1.12 34.52 5.34
N ARG A 38 -1.86 35.40 6.04
CA ARG A 38 -2.59 35.03 7.27
C ARG A 38 -3.75 34.06 7.02
N ASN A 39 -4.38 34.14 5.84
CA ASN A 39 -5.58 33.32 5.53
C ASN A 39 -5.26 32.07 4.69
N LEU A 40 -4.01 31.89 4.25
CA LEU A 40 -3.59 30.63 3.59
C LEU A 40 -3.69 29.47 4.58
N LYS A 41 -4.08 28.31 4.07
CA LYS A 41 -4.11 27.06 4.83
C LYS A 41 -2.77 26.31 4.81
N GLU A 42 -1.93 26.67 3.88
CA GLU A 42 -0.56 26.18 3.77
C GLU A 42 0.33 26.89 4.80
N GLY A 43 1.18 26.13 5.46
CA GLY A 43 2.13 26.68 6.43
C GLY A 43 3.25 27.42 5.72
N MET A 44 3.40 28.71 5.95
CA MET A 44 4.53 29.48 5.45
C MET A 44 5.52 29.78 6.57
N TYR A 45 6.81 29.69 6.26
CA TYR A 45 7.88 29.92 7.23
C TYR A 45 9.11 30.59 6.61
N ILE A 46 9.88 31.23 7.49
CA ILE A 46 11.21 31.78 7.17
C ILE A 46 12.20 31.24 8.21
N THR A 47 13.29 30.67 7.74
CA THR A 47 14.40 30.22 8.60
C THR A 47 15.73 30.80 8.11
N ASN A 48 16.73 30.86 9.01
CA ASN A 48 18.10 31.13 8.62
C ASN A 48 18.87 29.84 8.33
N ALA A 49 20.13 29.96 7.92
CA ALA A 49 21.01 28.84 7.63
C ALA A 49 21.28 27.91 8.83
N HIS A 50 21.08 28.40 10.05
CA HIS A 50 21.23 27.61 11.30
C HIS A 50 19.97 26.84 11.68
N GLY A 51 18.87 27.03 10.93
CA GLY A 51 17.58 26.40 11.19
C GLY A 51 16.75 27.11 12.26
N GLU A 52 17.15 28.34 12.65
CA GLU A 52 16.34 29.18 13.54
C GLU A 52 15.13 29.71 12.78
N ILE A 53 13.94 29.58 13.38
CA ILE A 53 12.69 30.00 12.76
C ILE A 53 12.47 31.49 13.05
N LEU A 54 12.49 32.30 12.02
CA LEU A 54 12.39 33.74 12.12
C LEU A 54 10.94 34.25 12.08
N ASP A 55 10.14 33.66 11.19
CA ASP A 55 8.74 34.02 11.03
C ASP A 55 7.92 32.85 10.50
N ALA A 56 6.61 32.87 10.74
CA ALA A 56 5.66 31.88 10.26
C ALA A 56 4.24 32.44 10.27
N ASN A 57 3.40 31.93 9.36
CA ASN A 57 1.99 32.27 9.34
C ASN A 57 1.18 31.41 10.35
N PRO A 58 -0.08 31.78 10.65
CA PRO A 58 -0.91 31.01 11.58
C PRO A 58 -1.10 29.54 11.21
N ALA A 59 -1.20 29.21 9.91
CA ALA A 59 -1.34 27.84 9.45
C ALA A 59 -0.10 26.98 9.76
N PHE A 60 1.09 27.57 9.69
CA PHE A 60 2.32 26.88 10.10
C PHE A 60 2.32 26.57 11.60
N LEU A 61 1.91 27.54 12.45
CA LEU A 61 1.80 27.31 13.90
C LEU A 61 0.85 26.16 14.22
N GLU A 62 -0.34 26.17 13.59
CA GLU A 62 -1.32 25.10 13.73
C GLU A 62 -0.76 23.75 13.25
N MET A 63 -0.06 23.72 12.11
CA MET A 63 0.57 22.53 11.56
C MET A 63 1.62 21.97 12.51
N MET A 64 2.45 22.80 13.13
CA MET A 64 3.46 22.41 14.12
C MET A 64 2.87 22.10 15.49
N GLY A 65 1.63 22.49 15.75
CA GLY A 65 0.97 22.28 17.05
C GLY A 65 1.48 23.18 18.15
N VAL A 66 1.89 24.39 17.80
CA VAL A 66 2.35 25.45 18.73
C VAL A 66 1.37 26.62 18.72
N HIS A 67 1.31 27.38 19.82
CA HIS A 67 0.29 28.41 20.01
C HIS A 67 0.75 29.82 19.65
N SER A 68 2.05 30.04 19.55
CA SER A 68 2.61 31.34 19.22
C SER A 68 3.93 31.25 18.47
N LEU A 69 4.29 32.35 17.82
CA LEU A 69 5.60 32.46 17.16
C LEU A 69 6.75 32.46 18.18
N GLU A 70 6.52 32.94 19.40
CA GLU A 70 7.52 32.91 20.47
C GLU A 70 7.81 31.47 20.91
N GLU A 71 6.76 30.67 21.09
CA GLU A 71 6.89 29.24 21.37
C GLU A 71 7.63 28.52 20.21
N LEU A 72 7.24 28.80 18.96
CA LEU A 72 7.86 28.23 17.78
C LEU A 72 9.37 28.54 17.70
N ARG A 73 9.77 29.77 18.03
CA ARG A 73 11.16 30.22 18.05
C ARG A 73 12.03 29.54 19.13
N SER A 74 11.43 28.88 20.11
CA SER A 74 12.16 28.08 21.09
C SER A 74 12.68 26.75 20.52
N PHE A 75 12.19 26.35 19.35
CA PHE A 75 12.62 25.16 18.61
C PHE A 75 13.54 25.55 17.45
N ASN A 76 14.37 24.62 17.05
CA ASN A 76 15.05 24.66 15.77
C ASN A 76 14.27 23.84 14.72
N ALA A 77 14.29 24.25 13.47
CA ALA A 77 13.62 23.49 12.40
C ALA A 77 14.03 22.01 12.34
N ARG A 78 15.24 21.67 12.79
CA ARG A 78 15.74 20.29 12.88
C ARG A 78 15.02 19.46 13.93
N ASP A 79 14.48 20.08 14.98
CA ASP A 79 13.82 19.38 16.10
C ASP A 79 12.51 18.73 15.66
N PHE A 80 11.92 19.26 14.60
CA PHE A 80 10.68 18.71 14.03
C PHE A 80 10.89 17.55 13.05
N LEU A 81 12.12 17.21 12.67
CA LEU A 81 12.37 16.24 11.62
C LEU A 81 12.39 14.81 12.16
N VAL A 82 11.71 13.90 11.47
CA VAL A 82 11.75 12.46 11.78
C VAL A 82 13.02 11.81 11.20
N GLU A 83 13.43 12.25 10.02
CA GLU A 83 14.56 11.70 9.27
C GLU A 83 15.56 12.81 8.93
N PRO A 84 16.61 12.99 9.74
CA PRO A 84 17.60 14.05 9.52
C PRO A 84 18.32 13.95 8.17
N GLU A 85 18.50 12.74 7.64
CA GLU A 85 19.17 12.48 6.35
C GLU A 85 18.36 13.05 5.17
N VAL A 86 17.04 12.99 5.26
CA VAL A 86 16.15 13.52 4.22
C VAL A 86 16.28 15.05 4.16
N ARG A 87 16.37 15.71 5.34
CA ARG A 87 16.61 17.15 5.40
C ARG A 87 17.98 17.54 4.86
N ALA A 88 19.01 16.76 5.17
CA ALA A 88 20.35 17.03 4.63
C ALA A 88 20.34 17.07 3.10
N ARG A 89 19.62 16.14 2.47
CA ARG A 89 19.43 16.10 1.01
C ARG A 89 18.66 17.31 0.49
N GLU A 90 17.63 17.74 1.20
CA GLU A 90 16.86 18.93 0.83
C GLU A 90 17.73 20.20 0.87
N LEU A 91 18.54 20.38 1.94
CA LEU A 91 19.47 21.49 2.05
C LEU A 91 20.56 21.45 0.96
N GLU A 92 21.02 20.27 0.56
CA GLU A 92 21.94 20.11 -0.56
C GLU A 92 21.31 20.59 -1.88
N LEU A 93 20.04 20.24 -2.13
CA LEU A 93 19.30 20.72 -3.30
C LEU A 93 19.11 22.24 -3.26
N LEU A 94 18.73 22.80 -2.11
CA LEU A 94 18.60 24.24 -1.93
C LEU A 94 19.94 24.98 -2.16
N ALA A 95 21.05 24.37 -1.77
CA ALA A 95 22.37 24.95 -1.98
C ALA A 95 22.83 24.89 -3.46
N THR A 96 22.46 23.82 -4.18
CA THR A 96 22.93 23.59 -5.56
C THR A 96 21.96 24.16 -6.61
N GLU A 97 20.66 24.05 -6.38
CA GLU A 97 19.61 24.43 -7.33
C GLU A 97 18.88 25.72 -6.93
N GLY A 98 19.12 26.23 -5.72
CA GLY A 98 18.51 27.43 -5.19
C GLY A 98 17.05 27.24 -4.73
N SER A 99 16.39 26.16 -5.09
CA SER A 99 15.01 25.86 -4.70
C SER A 99 14.68 24.37 -4.71
N VAL A 100 13.68 23.99 -3.94
CA VAL A 100 13.05 22.67 -3.99
C VAL A 100 11.55 22.81 -4.18
N ARG A 101 10.91 21.83 -4.82
CA ARG A 101 9.46 21.80 -5.01
C ARG A 101 8.89 20.45 -4.58
N GLU A 102 7.80 20.51 -3.82
CA GLU A 102 7.06 19.33 -3.38
C GLU A 102 7.96 18.26 -2.76
N PHE A 103 8.98 18.68 -2.00
CA PHE A 103 9.90 17.77 -1.33
C PHE A 103 9.20 17.13 -0.13
N GLU A 104 9.06 15.81 -0.12
CA GLU A 104 8.33 15.09 0.92
C GLU A 104 9.19 14.96 2.18
N LEU A 105 8.66 15.45 3.31
CA LEU A 105 9.27 15.37 4.63
C LEU A 105 8.29 14.76 5.63
N ARG A 106 8.84 14.12 6.64
CA ARG A 106 8.08 13.72 7.83
C ARG A 106 8.50 14.58 9.01
N ILE A 107 7.53 15.26 9.60
CA ILE A 107 7.75 16.12 10.76
C ILE A 107 7.08 15.49 11.98
N ARG A 108 7.71 15.70 13.15
CA ARG A 108 7.18 15.32 14.46
C ARG A 108 6.85 16.56 15.25
N ARG A 109 5.62 16.70 15.63
CA ARG A 109 5.13 17.79 16.48
C ARG A 109 5.61 17.62 17.93
N PRO A 110 5.60 18.66 18.76
CA PRO A 110 5.88 18.55 20.19
C PRO A 110 4.96 17.58 20.96
N ASP A 111 3.71 17.39 20.50
CA ASP A 111 2.77 16.40 21.04
C ASP A 111 3.08 14.94 20.62
N GLY A 112 4.13 14.73 19.84
CA GLY A 112 4.56 13.41 19.33
C GLY A 112 3.87 12.96 18.04
N GLN A 113 2.85 13.68 17.54
CA GLN A 113 2.19 13.33 16.28
C GLN A 113 3.15 13.51 15.11
N ILE A 114 3.12 12.54 14.19
CA ILE A 114 3.90 12.61 12.94
C ILE A 114 2.97 13.06 11.82
N ARG A 115 3.44 14.03 11.04
CA ARG A 115 2.77 14.51 9.83
C ARG A 115 3.68 14.32 8.63
N THR A 116 3.09 14.04 7.49
CA THR A 116 3.78 14.03 6.20
C THR A 116 3.45 15.33 5.48
N VAL A 117 4.49 16.07 5.11
CA VAL A 117 4.33 17.38 4.46
C VAL A 117 5.11 17.43 3.15
N LEU A 118 4.65 18.26 2.21
CA LEU A 118 5.42 18.66 1.05
C LEU A 118 6.01 20.04 1.30
N ASP A 119 7.32 20.16 1.22
CA ASP A 119 8.04 21.43 1.30
C ASP A 119 8.34 21.97 -0.10
N THR A 120 7.99 23.22 -0.32
CA THR A 120 8.42 24.00 -1.48
C THR A 120 9.14 25.21 -0.94
N ALA A 121 10.44 25.24 -1.11
CA ALA A 121 11.29 26.27 -0.51
C ALA A 121 12.31 26.84 -1.52
N TYR A 122 12.76 28.04 -1.25
CA TYR A 122 13.87 28.66 -1.96
C TYR A 122 14.84 29.33 -0.99
N ALA A 123 16.09 29.38 -1.40
CA ALA A 123 17.14 30.07 -0.68
C ALA A 123 17.29 31.49 -1.23
N ASP A 124 17.44 32.46 -0.34
CA ASP A 124 17.74 33.85 -0.65
C ASP A 124 18.87 34.35 0.24
N HIS A 125 19.56 35.39 -0.20
CA HIS A 125 20.68 35.98 0.51
C HIS A 125 20.41 37.47 0.73
N ASP A 126 20.56 37.91 1.96
CA ASP A 126 20.56 39.34 2.25
C ASP A 126 21.79 40.02 1.56
N PRO A 127 21.57 40.94 0.64
CA PRO A 127 22.63 41.58 -0.11
C PRO A 127 23.56 42.45 0.76
N HIS A 128 23.16 42.86 1.96
CA HIS A 128 23.93 43.70 2.86
C HIS A 128 24.77 42.90 3.85
N THR A 129 24.22 41.80 4.36
CA THR A 129 24.86 40.99 5.40
C THR A 129 25.47 39.69 4.86
N GLY A 130 25.10 39.29 3.67
CA GLY A 130 25.44 37.97 3.09
C GLY A 130 24.79 36.79 3.80
N GLN A 131 23.87 37.04 4.74
CA GLN A 131 23.15 35.97 5.45
C GLN A 131 22.20 35.25 4.52
N GLN A 132 22.16 33.92 4.67
CA GLN A 132 21.28 33.05 3.91
C GLN A 132 19.97 32.81 4.69
N PHE A 133 18.85 32.93 3.98
CA PHE A 133 17.52 32.65 4.47
C PHE A 133 16.83 31.60 3.59
N TYR A 134 15.94 30.83 4.18
CA TYR A 134 15.07 29.90 3.48
C TYR A 134 13.64 30.32 3.67
N TYR A 135 12.92 30.47 2.57
CA TYR A 135 11.49 30.76 2.53
C TYR A 135 10.78 29.52 2.05
N GLY A 136 9.85 29.01 2.85
CA GLY A 136 9.18 27.74 2.51
C GLY A 136 7.67 27.81 2.72
N ILE A 137 7.02 26.91 1.98
CA ILE A 137 5.59 26.61 2.08
C ILE A 137 5.45 25.12 2.33
N LEU A 138 4.85 24.76 3.45
CA LEU A 138 4.50 23.39 3.81
C LEU A 138 3.03 23.11 3.52
N VAL A 139 2.77 22.01 2.85
CA VAL A 139 1.43 21.45 2.63
C VAL A 139 1.31 20.13 3.39
N ASP A 140 0.39 20.05 4.33
CA ASP A 140 0.11 18.82 5.07
C ASP A 140 -0.64 17.83 4.16
N ILE A 141 0.01 16.72 3.83
CA ILE A 141 -0.55 15.65 3.01
C ILE A 141 -0.84 14.37 3.82
N THR A 142 -0.81 14.45 5.16
CA THR A 142 -0.98 13.28 6.05
C THR A 142 -2.29 12.55 5.77
N LEU A 143 -3.41 13.29 5.73
CA LEU A 143 -4.72 12.69 5.44
C LEU A 143 -4.76 12.08 4.05
N ARG A 144 -4.21 12.77 3.05
CA ARG A 144 -4.13 12.25 1.67
C ARG A 144 -3.37 10.93 1.63
N LYS A 145 -2.19 10.85 2.26
CA LYS A 145 -1.39 9.61 2.34
C LYS A 145 -2.11 8.48 3.07
N LEU A 146 -2.84 8.79 4.13
CA LEU A 146 -3.66 7.80 4.84
C LEU A 146 -4.78 7.26 3.96
N LEU A 147 -5.49 8.13 3.25
CA LEU A 147 -6.57 7.72 2.35
C LEU A 147 -6.03 6.92 1.16
N GLU A 148 -4.91 7.32 0.57
CA GLU A 148 -4.23 6.57 -0.49
C GLU A 148 -3.85 5.17 0.00
N ALA A 149 -3.26 5.05 1.20
CA ALA A 149 -2.92 3.75 1.79
C ALA A 149 -4.16 2.87 2.04
N GLN A 150 -5.27 3.46 2.53
CA GLN A 150 -6.53 2.76 2.72
C GLN A 150 -7.14 2.27 1.40
N LEU A 151 -7.09 3.10 0.35
CA LEU A 151 -7.55 2.70 -0.99
C LEU A 151 -6.73 1.55 -1.57
N VAL A 152 -5.41 1.58 -1.39
CA VAL A 152 -4.54 0.46 -1.79
C VAL A 152 -4.92 -0.80 -1.01
N GLU A 153 -5.03 -0.73 0.32
CA GLU A 153 -5.42 -1.88 1.16
C GLU A 153 -6.78 -2.46 0.73
N GLN A 154 -7.78 -1.61 0.48
CA GLN A 154 -9.09 -2.07 -0.02
C GLN A 154 -8.99 -2.68 -1.42
N SER A 155 -8.14 -2.12 -2.29
CA SER A 155 -7.96 -2.61 -3.66
C SER A 155 -7.28 -3.99 -3.73
N ILE A 156 -6.50 -4.38 -2.72
CA ILE A 156 -5.78 -5.67 -2.67
C ILE A 156 -6.49 -6.74 -1.84
N ARG A 157 -7.66 -6.44 -1.25
CA ARG A 157 -8.47 -7.42 -0.50
C ARG A 157 -9.61 -7.98 -1.35
N ASP A 158 -9.94 -9.24 -1.08
CA ASP A 158 -11.16 -9.89 -1.59
C ASP A 158 -12.33 -9.53 -0.68
N PRO A 159 -13.42 -8.92 -1.21
CA PRO A 159 -14.51 -8.39 -0.40
C PRO A 159 -15.33 -9.48 0.31
N LEU A 160 -15.36 -10.71 -0.21
CA LEU A 160 -16.11 -11.81 0.38
C LEU A 160 -15.36 -12.44 1.55
N THR A 161 -14.06 -12.68 1.37
CA THR A 161 -13.29 -13.53 2.28
C THR A 161 -12.36 -12.74 3.20
N GLY A 162 -12.03 -11.48 2.87
CA GLY A 162 -11.06 -10.64 3.57
C GLY A 162 -9.60 -11.03 3.31
N CYS A 163 -9.34 -12.11 2.58
CA CYS A 163 -8.01 -12.47 2.11
C CYS A 163 -7.48 -11.42 1.14
N PHE A 164 -6.19 -11.45 0.86
CA PHE A 164 -5.69 -10.71 -0.29
C PHE A 164 -6.33 -11.22 -1.58
N ASN A 165 -6.51 -10.35 -2.56
CA ASN A 165 -6.90 -10.73 -3.91
C ASN A 165 -5.66 -10.89 -4.81
N ARG A 166 -5.85 -11.28 -6.07
CA ARG A 166 -4.76 -11.53 -7.02
C ARG A 166 -3.84 -10.30 -7.25
N ARG A 167 -4.35 -9.05 -7.05
CA ARG A 167 -3.52 -7.85 -7.21
C ARG A 167 -2.37 -7.76 -6.20
N TYR A 168 -2.56 -8.32 -5.01
CA TYR A 168 -1.52 -8.39 -3.99
C TYR A 168 -0.24 -9.09 -4.48
N LEU A 169 -0.32 -9.99 -5.45
CA LEU A 169 0.84 -10.71 -5.98
C LEU A 169 1.90 -9.78 -6.57
N THR A 170 1.49 -8.67 -7.19
CA THR A 170 2.42 -7.67 -7.72
C THR A 170 3.20 -6.99 -6.60
N GLU A 171 2.52 -6.66 -5.51
CA GLU A 171 3.15 -6.06 -4.33
C GLU A 171 4.09 -7.05 -3.62
N PHE A 172 3.64 -8.30 -3.46
CA PHE A 172 4.47 -9.35 -2.89
C PHE A 172 5.74 -9.59 -3.73
N GLU A 173 5.62 -9.67 -5.06
CA GLU A 173 6.77 -9.87 -5.95
C GLU A 173 7.77 -8.71 -5.86
N SER A 174 7.30 -7.46 -5.76
CA SER A 174 8.16 -6.29 -5.59
C SER A 174 8.97 -6.38 -4.29
N ARG A 175 8.31 -6.69 -3.17
CA ARG A 175 8.97 -6.89 -1.87
C ARG A 175 9.93 -8.08 -1.86
N ALA A 176 9.53 -9.18 -2.49
CA ALA A 176 10.35 -10.39 -2.56
C ALA A 176 11.60 -10.24 -3.45
N ARG A 177 11.60 -9.30 -4.40
CA ARG A 177 12.78 -8.97 -5.22
C ARG A 177 13.81 -8.15 -4.48
N SER A 178 13.39 -7.20 -3.66
CA SER A 178 14.28 -6.36 -2.86
C SER A 178 14.91 -7.12 -1.67
N GLY A 179 14.27 -8.22 -1.21
CA GLY A 179 14.75 -9.06 -0.13
C GLY A 179 15.52 -10.29 -0.62
N ARG A 180 16.65 -10.62 0.04
CA ARG A 180 17.42 -11.87 -0.21
C ARG A 180 16.77 -13.12 0.41
N HIS A 181 15.51 -13.05 0.85
CA HIS A 181 14.87 -14.13 1.58
C HIS A 181 14.25 -15.16 0.61
N SER A 182 14.44 -16.44 0.93
CA SER A 182 13.72 -17.53 0.29
C SER A 182 12.22 -17.43 0.61
N TRP A 183 11.38 -17.83 -0.33
CA TRP A 183 9.94 -17.92 -0.12
C TRP A 183 9.37 -19.09 -0.91
N GLY A 184 8.20 -19.54 -0.50
CA GLY A 184 7.47 -20.60 -1.20
C GLY A 184 5.97 -20.32 -1.19
N CYS A 185 5.24 -21.15 -1.92
CA CYS A 185 3.79 -21.02 -2.00
C CYS A 185 3.09 -22.39 -1.92
N ILE A 186 1.86 -22.37 -1.44
CA ILE A 186 0.93 -23.48 -1.44
C ILE A 186 -0.31 -23.01 -2.17
N ILE A 187 -0.62 -23.62 -3.31
CA ILE A 187 -1.89 -23.44 -4.01
C ILE A 187 -2.90 -24.45 -3.48
N LEU A 188 -4.13 -24.01 -3.32
CA LEU A 188 -5.22 -24.79 -2.75
C LEU A 188 -6.46 -24.55 -3.57
N ASP A 189 -7.22 -25.63 -3.82
CA ASP A 189 -8.49 -25.62 -4.54
C ASP A 189 -9.49 -26.52 -3.83
N ILE A 190 -10.72 -26.02 -3.59
CA ILE A 190 -11.76 -26.75 -2.86
C ILE A 190 -12.33 -27.86 -3.75
N ASP A 191 -12.25 -29.08 -3.24
CA ASP A 191 -12.69 -30.25 -4.01
C ASP A 191 -14.22 -30.21 -4.22
N HIS A 192 -14.64 -30.35 -5.50
CA HIS A 192 -16.05 -30.39 -5.91
C HIS A 192 -16.89 -29.13 -5.57
N PHE A 193 -16.25 -27.96 -5.46
CA PHE A 193 -16.92 -26.72 -5.05
C PHE A 193 -18.09 -26.32 -5.98
N LYS A 194 -17.92 -26.49 -7.29
CA LYS A 194 -18.99 -26.21 -8.24
C LYS A 194 -20.24 -27.08 -7.95
N ARG A 195 -20.03 -28.38 -7.75
CA ARG A 195 -21.12 -29.30 -7.41
C ARG A 195 -21.81 -28.92 -6.10
N TYR A 196 -21.02 -28.50 -5.11
CA TYR A 196 -21.57 -28.01 -3.83
C TYR A 196 -22.47 -26.80 -4.04
N ASN A 197 -22.06 -25.84 -4.88
CA ASN A 197 -22.87 -24.67 -5.23
C ASN A 197 -24.17 -25.06 -5.97
N ASP A 198 -24.07 -26.00 -6.91
CA ASP A 198 -25.23 -26.48 -7.68
C ASP A 198 -26.25 -27.16 -6.77
N GLU A 199 -25.81 -27.88 -5.72
CA GLU A 199 -26.67 -28.60 -4.78
C GLU A 199 -27.24 -27.71 -3.64
N HIS A 200 -26.45 -26.70 -3.14
CA HIS A 200 -26.77 -25.94 -1.93
C HIS A 200 -26.93 -24.42 -2.17
N GLY A 201 -26.68 -23.96 -3.39
CA GLY A 201 -26.75 -22.55 -3.75
C GLY A 201 -25.49 -21.75 -3.44
N HIS A 202 -25.33 -20.63 -4.15
CA HIS A 202 -24.13 -19.78 -4.04
C HIS A 202 -23.89 -19.20 -2.65
N GLN A 203 -24.94 -18.88 -1.90
CA GLN A 203 -24.81 -18.38 -0.53
C GLN A 203 -24.15 -19.41 0.41
N ALA A 204 -24.48 -20.70 0.25
CA ALA A 204 -23.82 -21.76 1.01
C ALA A 204 -22.36 -21.92 0.59
N GLY A 205 -22.04 -21.80 -0.70
CA GLY A 205 -20.67 -21.77 -1.20
C GLY A 205 -19.87 -20.59 -0.66
N ASP A 206 -20.45 -19.41 -0.58
CA ASP A 206 -19.81 -18.23 0.00
C ASP A 206 -19.41 -18.47 1.47
N GLN A 207 -20.26 -19.16 2.25
CA GLN A 207 -19.92 -19.54 3.63
C GLN A 207 -18.74 -20.53 3.69
N VAL A 208 -18.65 -21.47 2.75
CA VAL A 208 -17.50 -22.37 2.65
C VAL A 208 -16.22 -21.58 2.37
N LEU A 209 -16.24 -20.65 1.41
CA LEU A 209 -15.11 -19.78 1.09
C LEU A 209 -14.66 -18.94 2.30
N ILE A 210 -15.62 -18.34 3.01
CA ILE A 210 -15.34 -17.55 4.24
C ILE A 210 -14.72 -18.44 5.34
N ARG A 211 -15.21 -19.66 5.53
CA ARG A 211 -14.65 -20.58 6.54
C ARG A 211 -13.25 -21.03 6.21
N ILE A 212 -12.99 -21.40 4.95
CA ILE A 212 -11.67 -21.79 4.47
C ILE A 212 -10.68 -20.61 4.59
N SER A 213 -11.07 -19.41 4.17
CA SER A 213 -10.20 -18.23 4.25
C SER A 213 -9.80 -17.90 5.68
N ARG A 214 -10.76 -17.90 6.61
CA ARG A 214 -10.50 -17.68 8.05
C ARG A 214 -9.58 -18.74 8.63
N PHE A 215 -9.78 -20.00 8.25
CA PHE A 215 -8.89 -21.09 8.62
C PHE A 215 -7.46 -20.83 8.13
N LEU A 216 -7.27 -20.57 6.83
CA LEU A 216 -5.96 -20.30 6.25
C LEU A 216 -5.25 -19.14 6.93
N MET A 217 -5.96 -18.02 7.16
CA MET A 217 -5.41 -16.85 7.86
C MET A 217 -4.99 -17.14 9.31
N ARG A 218 -5.68 -18.04 10.01
CA ARG A 218 -5.24 -18.47 11.37
C ARG A 218 -4.02 -19.38 11.35
N GLN A 219 -3.78 -20.09 10.24
CA GLN A 219 -2.65 -21.01 10.09
C GLN A 219 -1.38 -20.34 9.55
N THR A 220 -1.47 -19.07 9.13
CA THR A 220 -0.38 -18.26 8.58
C THR A 220 0.09 -17.21 9.59
N ARG A 221 1.34 -16.76 9.45
CA ARG A 221 1.92 -15.68 10.26
C ARG A 221 1.57 -14.31 9.68
N ALA A 222 1.79 -13.26 10.46
CA ALA A 222 1.49 -11.89 10.03
C ALA A 222 2.25 -11.45 8.76
N GLU A 223 3.48 -11.96 8.58
CA GLU A 223 4.33 -11.70 7.42
C GLU A 223 4.02 -12.58 6.19
N GLU A 224 3.14 -13.56 6.34
CA GLU A 224 2.71 -14.49 5.30
C GLU A 224 1.37 -14.04 4.69
N GLY A 225 1.15 -14.33 3.43
CA GLY A 225 -0.04 -13.88 2.70
C GLY A 225 -0.99 -15.03 2.35
N VAL A 226 -2.29 -14.84 2.60
CA VAL A 226 -3.34 -15.71 2.04
C VAL A 226 -4.05 -14.92 0.95
N VAL A 227 -4.00 -15.42 -0.28
CA VAL A 227 -4.53 -14.78 -1.48
C VAL A 227 -5.66 -15.64 -2.04
N ARG A 228 -6.82 -15.06 -2.33
CA ARG A 228 -7.83 -15.70 -3.15
C ARG A 228 -7.54 -15.40 -4.62
N MET A 229 -7.24 -16.43 -5.38
CA MET A 229 -6.86 -16.30 -6.80
C MET A 229 -8.07 -16.07 -7.70
N GLY A 230 -9.21 -16.63 -7.33
CA GLY A 230 -10.51 -16.53 -8.00
C GLY A 230 -11.35 -17.76 -7.68
N GLY A 231 -12.66 -17.67 -7.75
CA GLY A 231 -13.54 -18.80 -7.48
C GLY A 231 -13.25 -19.47 -6.13
N ASP A 232 -12.83 -20.72 -6.18
CA ASP A 232 -12.50 -21.61 -5.07
C ASP A 232 -11.01 -21.84 -4.87
N GLU A 233 -10.15 -21.07 -5.58
CA GLU A 233 -8.69 -21.18 -5.53
C GLU A 233 -8.08 -20.19 -4.54
N PHE A 234 -7.21 -20.71 -3.68
CA PHE A 234 -6.42 -19.92 -2.73
C PHE A 234 -4.93 -20.17 -2.90
N LEU A 235 -4.12 -19.17 -2.59
CA LEU A 235 -2.67 -19.25 -2.56
C LEU A 235 -2.17 -18.78 -1.19
N VAL A 236 -1.36 -19.59 -0.54
CA VAL A 236 -0.65 -19.21 0.68
C VAL A 236 0.81 -18.92 0.34
N LEU A 237 1.28 -17.73 0.67
CA LEU A 237 2.66 -17.28 0.45
C LEU A 237 3.42 -17.36 1.76
N LEU A 238 4.51 -18.12 1.79
CA LEU A 238 5.34 -18.35 2.97
C LEU A 238 6.69 -17.66 2.79
N THR A 239 7.05 -16.78 3.71
CA THR A 239 8.34 -16.09 3.73
C THR A 239 9.41 -16.89 4.49
N ALA A 240 10.69 -16.68 4.18
CA ALA A 240 11.82 -17.37 4.78
C ALA A 240 11.63 -18.91 4.80
N ALA A 241 11.14 -19.49 3.69
CA ALA A 241 10.73 -20.87 3.61
C ALA A 241 11.59 -21.69 2.64
N ASP A 242 12.01 -22.86 3.09
CA ASP A 242 12.61 -23.93 2.27
C ASP A 242 11.57 -24.98 1.87
N ALA A 243 11.98 -25.97 1.08
CA ALA A 243 11.11 -27.03 0.58
C ALA A 243 10.45 -27.83 1.72
N ARG A 244 11.21 -28.14 2.78
CA ARG A 244 10.71 -28.92 3.94
C ARG A 244 9.64 -28.16 4.69
N ARG A 245 9.86 -26.85 4.92
CA ARG A 245 8.90 -25.98 5.60
C ARG A 245 7.61 -25.85 4.81
N VAL A 246 7.69 -25.62 3.49
CA VAL A 246 6.50 -25.46 2.63
C VAL A 246 5.70 -26.76 2.55
N GLU A 247 6.38 -27.91 2.37
CA GLU A 247 5.74 -29.23 2.35
C GLU A 247 5.05 -29.54 3.69
N SER A 248 5.76 -29.35 4.80
CA SER A 248 5.20 -29.57 6.14
C SER A 248 3.99 -28.68 6.40
N ALA A 249 4.02 -27.42 5.95
CA ALA A 249 2.89 -26.50 6.04
C ALA A 249 1.70 -27.01 5.22
N ALA A 250 1.92 -27.45 3.97
CA ALA A 250 0.86 -27.99 3.12
C ALA A 250 0.20 -29.23 3.73
N LEU A 251 0.99 -30.16 4.27
CA LEU A 251 0.47 -31.36 4.95
C LEU A 251 -0.30 -31.00 6.23
N ARG A 252 0.23 -30.08 7.04
CA ARG A 252 -0.43 -29.62 8.26
C ARG A 252 -1.78 -28.95 7.93
N LEU A 253 -1.85 -28.07 6.92
CA LEU A 253 -3.11 -27.44 6.51
C LEU A 253 -4.17 -28.49 6.19
N LYS A 254 -3.84 -29.54 5.44
CA LYS A 254 -4.78 -30.61 5.12
C LYS A 254 -5.24 -31.38 6.35
N ALA A 255 -4.32 -31.77 7.21
CA ALA A 255 -4.64 -32.54 8.42
C ALA A 255 -5.50 -31.74 9.38
N THR A 256 -5.16 -30.46 9.66
CA THR A 256 -5.93 -29.60 10.55
C THR A 256 -7.32 -29.27 9.99
N ALA A 257 -7.42 -29.00 8.68
CA ALA A 257 -8.73 -28.75 8.06
C ALA A 257 -9.67 -29.96 8.17
N ALA A 258 -9.15 -31.17 7.99
CA ALA A 258 -9.94 -32.40 8.17
C ALA A 258 -10.40 -32.57 9.62
N GLN A 259 -9.54 -32.24 10.61
CA GLN A 259 -9.91 -32.28 12.03
C GLN A 259 -10.97 -31.23 12.39
N GLU A 260 -10.94 -30.04 11.78
CA GLU A 260 -11.94 -28.99 11.97
C GLU A 260 -13.23 -29.22 11.16
N GLY A 261 -13.33 -30.32 10.38
CA GLY A 261 -14.51 -30.63 9.57
C GLY A 261 -14.76 -29.61 8.45
N LEU A 262 -13.71 -29.06 7.88
CA LEU A 262 -13.81 -28.14 6.75
C LEU A 262 -14.04 -28.90 5.44
N ALA A 263 -14.57 -28.19 4.44
CA ALA A 263 -14.68 -28.74 3.08
C ALA A 263 -13.31 -29.26 2.61
N PRO A 264 -13.25 -30.47 2.01
CA PRO A 264 -12.00 -31.02 1.53
C PRO A 264 -11.41 -30.18 0.41
N PHE A 265 -10.11 -30.10 0.37
CA PHE A 265 -9.38 -29.41 -0.67
C PHE A 265 -8.10 -30.15 -1.08
N SER A 266 -7.69 -29.91 -2.30
CA SER A 266 -6.43 -30.38 -2.85
C SER A 266 -5.37 -29.30 -2.73
N VAL A 267 -4.09 -29.68 -2.59
CA VAL A 267 -2.97 -28.73 -2.49
C VAL A 267 -1.82 -29.11 -3.39
N GLY A 268 -1.16 -28.12 -3.94
CA GLY A 268 0.16 -28.22 -4.54
C GLY A 268 1.08 -27.17 -3.92
N TRP A 269 2.38 -27.37 -3.95
CA TRP A 269 3.32 -26.43 -3.35
C TRP A 269 4.63 -26.33 -4.14
N ALA A 270 5.30 -25.19 -4.03
CA ALA A 270 6.60 -24.97 -4.62
C ALA A 270 7.40 -23.93 -3.81
N VAL A 271 8.72 -23.97 -3.94
CA VAL A 271 9.65 -22.98 -3.39
C VAL A 271 10.32 -22.26 -4.54
N ARG A 272 10.58 -20.98 -4.39
CA ARG A 272 11.30 -20.18 -5.38
C ARG A 272 12.69 -20.75 -5.65
N GLU A 273 13.04 -20.87 -6.91
CA GLU A 273 14.34 -21.32 -7.36
C GLU A 273 15.07 -20.24 -8.13
N GLY A 274 16.36 -20.03 -7.86
CA GLY A 274 17.29 -19.27 -8.68
C GLY A 274 16.86 -17.86 -9.07
N GLY A 275 16.08 -17.14 -8.23
CA GLY A 275 15.64 -15.77 -8.54
C GLY A 275 14.49 -15.69 -9.57
N GLU A 276 13.82 -16.82 -9.85
CA GLU A 276 12.68 -16.86 -10.78
C GLU A 276 11.52 -15.92 -10.37
N ARG A 277 10.68 -15.58 -11.35
CA ARG A 277 9.47 -14.79 -11.13
C ARG A 277 8.45 -15.57 -10.33
N LEU A 278 7.60 -14.86 -9.59
CA LEU A 278 6.51 -15.42 -8.77
C LEU A 278 5.61 -16.37 -9.59
N GLU A 279 5.25 -15.98 -10.79
CA GLU A 279 4.40 -16.76 -11.70
C GLU A 279 4.97 -18.16 -11.97
N LYS A 280 6.28 -18.29 -12.18
CA LYS A 280 6.93 -19.58 -12.46
C LYS A 280 6.85 -20.51 -11.25
N THR A 281 7.04 -19.98 -10.04
CA THR A 281 6.90 -20.75 -8.80
C THR A 281 5.45 -21.21 -8.61
N ILE A 282 4.47 -20.33 -8.87
CA ILE A 282 3.03 -20.67 -8.80
C ILE A 282 2.69 -21.77 -9.79
N ASN A 283 3.14 -21.68 -11.04
CA ASN A 283 2.87 -22.70 -12.06
C ASN A 283 3.43 -24.09 -11.68
N ARG A 284 4.57 -24.15 -10.97
CA ARG A 284 5.09 -25.43 -10.46
C ARG A 284 4.22 -25.98 -9.31
N ALA A 285 3.70 -25.11 -8.45
CA ALA A 285 2.77 -25.53 -7.41
C ALA A 285 1.48 -26.05 -8.01
N ASP A 286 0.94 -25.37 -9.03
CA ASP A 286 -0.28 -25.78 -9.76
C ASP A 286 -0.11 -27.14 -10.45
N SER A 287 1.01 -27.37 -11.13
CA SER A 287 1.31 -28.67 -11.72
C SER A 287 1.29 -29.82 -10.70
N ARG A 288 1.77 -29.59 -9.48
CA ARG A 288 1.69 -30.57 -8.39
C ARG A 288 0.25 -30.77 -7.88
N LEU A 289 -0.53 -29.69 -7.82
CA LEU A 289 -1.95 -29.77 -7.48
C LEU A 289 -2.71 -30.66 -8.46
N LEU A 290 -2.51 -30.46 -9.77
CA LEU A 290 -3.15 -31.26 -10.82
C LEU A 290 -2.75 -32.73 -10.72
N THR A 291 -1.48 -33.04 -10.50
CA THR A 291 -1.00 -34.41 -10.31
C THR A 291 -1.67 -35.08 -9.09
N SER A 292 -1.79 -34.35 -7.98
CA SER A 292 -2.45 -34.87 -6.76
C SER A 292 -3.94 -35.15 -6.94
N ARG A 293 -4.61 -34.43 -7.83
CA ARG A 293 -6.01 -34.65 -8.22
C ARG A 293 -6.19 -35.84 -9.13
N GLY A 294 -5.27 -36.02 -10.11
CA GLY A 294 -5.28 -37.17 -11.02
C GLY A 294 -5.19 -38.49 -10.25
N HIS A 295 -4.23 -38.64 -9.37
CA HIS A 295 -4.08 -39.84 -8.53
C HIS A 295 -5.29 -40.15 -7.65
N ARG A 296 -6.01 -39.11 -7.15
CA ARG A 296 -7.24 -39.34 -6.37
C ARG A 296 -8.38 -39.88 -7.23
N ARG A 297 -8.53 -39.45 -8.48
CA ARG A 297 -9.56 -39.95 -9.40
C ARG A 297 -9.30 -41.41 -9.72
N GLU A 298 -8.06 -41.78 -10.05
CA GLU A 298 -7.65 -43.15 -10.32
C GLU A 298 -7.90 -44.10 -9.12
N VAL A 299 -7.52 -43.66 -7.89
CA VAL A 299 -7.74 -44.47 -6.68
C VAL A 299 -9.23 -44.58 -6.32
N ALA A 300 -10.06 -43.58 -6.62
CA ALA A 300 -11.49 -43.64 -6.41
C ALA A 300 -12.17 -44.60 -7.42
N GLU A 301 -11.77 -44.57 -8.66
CA GLU A 301 -12.23 -45.49 -9.73
C GLU A 301 -11.81 -46.91 -9.45
N ASP A 302 -10.56 -47.17 -9.02
CA ASP A 302 -10.09 -48.53 -8.65
C ASP A 302 -10.84 -49.10 -7.44
N ARG A 303 -11.25 -48.29 -6.49
CA ARG A 303 -12.10 -48.70 -5.35
C ARG A 303 -13.52 -49.05 -5.77
N LEU A 304 -14.07 -48.41 -6.79
CA LEU A 304 -15.39 -48.72 -7.36
C LEU A 304 -15.39 -49.98 -8.17
N HIS A 305 -14.22 -50.37 -8.77
CA HIS A 305 -14.08 -51.55 -9.62
C HIS A 305 -13.54 -52.79 -8.89
N ARG A 306 -13.26 -52.74 -7.58
CA ARG A 306 -12.94 -53.94 -6.79
C ARG A 306 -14.22 -54.67 -6.40
N PRO A 307 -14.57 -55.84 -7.03
CA PRO A 307 -15.72 -56.62 -6.59
C PRO A 307 -15.47 -57.10 -5.15
N GLY A 308 -16.41 -56.83 -4.28
CA GLY A 308 -16.36 -57.26 -2.89
C GLY A 308 -16.09 -58.76 -2.80
N LYS A 309 -14.95 -59.16 -2.18
CA LYS A 309 -14.73 -60.53 -1.78
C LYS A 309 -15.91 -60.91 -0.83
N ARG A 310 -16.94 -61.63 -1.41
CA ARG A 310 -17.96 -62.30 -0.61
C ARG A 310 -17.25 -63.28 0.31
N ASP A 311 -17.37 -63.06 1.59
CA ASP A 311 -16.96 -63.96 2.66
C ASP A 311 -17.74 -65.31 2.53
N ARG A 312 -17.09 -66.30 1.91
CA ARG A 312 -17.54 -67.67 1.89
C ARG A 312 -16.97 -68.42 3.09
N ARG A 313 -17.42 -68.08 4.27
CA ARG A 313 -17.22 -68.91 5.45
C ARG A 313 -18.51 -68.89 6.29
N ARG A 314 -19.41 -69.87 5.98
CA ARG A 314 -20.31 -70.51 6.93
C ARG A 314 -21.25 -71.45 6.15
N ARG A 315 -20.76 -72.69 6.01
CA ARG A 315 -21.56 -73.91 6.08
C ARG A 315 -20.61 -75.06 5.94
N GLY A 316 -20.47 -75.78 7.02
CA GLY A 316 -19.77 -77.02 7.18
C GLY A 316 -19.67 -77.27 8.66
#